data_63471bbd323825bb728096d72d04fae4
#
_entry.id   63471bbd323825bb728096d72d04fae4
#
_cell.length_a   1.000
_cell.length_b   1.000
_cell.length_c   1.000
_cell.angle_alpha   90.00
_cell.angle_beta   90.00
_cell.angle_gamma   90.00
#
_symmetry.space_group_name_H-M   'P 1'
#
loop_
_entity.id
_entity.type
_entity.pdbx_description
1 polymer ?
#
loop_
_entity_poly.entity_id
_entity_poly.type
_entity_poly.pdbx_seq_one_letter_code
_entity_poly.pdbx_strand_id
1 'polypeptide(L)'
;TKEVTIEHLKNDCIVPVFSKDNEITISHPHFIESVWEAANRVFPSEQVETPEIRVSHIIKGRTPEAIHKPVRDLLEEDKTIYYERMMFCFEIPTIYEDIMGNRLNLTIGGVRAYNHENLYSKKGAEKFKIFIGFKNMVCCNMCVSTDGFKSELKVMDVHGLFNAAMQLFQEYNAAKHLYYMGAFKDSYMTEHQFAQFLGKCRLYQYLPVEQKTK
;
A
#
# COMPACT_ATOMS: atom_id res chain seq x y z
N THR A 1 10.10 5.11 8.84
CA THR A 1 10.03 4.67 7.44
C THR A 1 11.16 5.30 6.66
N LYS A 2 11.74 4.55 5.73
CA LYS A 2 12.81 4.98 4.84
C LYS A 2 12.25 5.02 3.41
N GLU A 3 12.62 6.04 2.67
CA GLU A 3 12.34 6.11 1.24
C GLU A 3 13.38 5.29 0.47
N VAL A 4 12.93 4.57 -0.56
CA VAL A 4 13.79 3.73 -1.40
C VAL A 4 13.31 3.80 -2.86
N THR A 5 14.21 3.43 -3.78
CA THR A 5 13.88 3.33 -5.21
C THR A 5 13.42 1.92 -5.57
N ILE A 6 12.75 1.79 -6.70
CA ILE A 6 12.32 0.48 -7.21
C ILE A 6 13.54 -0.36 -7.64
N GLU A 7 14.59 0.28 -8.14
CA GLU A 7 15.87 -0.35 -8.51
C GLU A 7 16.52 -0.99 -7.29
N HIS A 8 16.55 -0.28 -6.15
CA HIS A 8 17.04 -0.85 -4.90
C HIS A 8 16.25 -2.10 -4.49
N LEU A 9 14.91 -2.06 -4.60
CA LEU A 9 14.08 -3.22 -4.28
C LEU A 9 14.31 -4.40 -5.23
N LYS A 10 14.64 -4.14 -6.50
CA LYS A 10 14.90 -5.18 -7.50
C LYS A 10 16.28 -5.81 -7.35
N ASN A 11 17.29 -4.99 -7.11
CA ASN A 11 18.69 -5.42 -7.20
C ASN A 11 19.24 -5.91 -5.86
N ASP A 12 18.82 -5.27 -4.76
CA ASP A 12 19.41 -5.50 -3.44
C ASP A 12 18.48 -6.30 -2.51
N CYS A 13 17.19 -6.41 -2.84
CA CYS A 13 16.19 -6.99 -1.97
C CYS A 13 15.59 -8.26 -2.58
N ILE A 14 16.28 -9.39 -2.39
CA ILE A 14 15.80 -10.70 -2.86
C ILE A 14 14.96 -11.32 -1.76
N VAL A 15 13.66 -11.50 -2.04
CA VAL A 15 12.74 -12.12 -1.07
C VAL A 15 13.06 -13.61 -0.99
N PRO A 16 13.32 -14.14 0.22
CA PRO A 16 13.53 -15.58 0.40
C PRO A 16 12.28 -16.37 -0.01
N VAL A 17 12.48 -17.57 -0.54
CA VAL A 17 11.38 -18.51 -0.75
C VAL A 17 10.92 -19.04 0.60
N PHE A 18 9.69 -18.79 0.96
CA PHE A 18 9.10 -19.22 2.23
C PHE A 18 8.27 -20.50 2.11
N SER A 19 7.88 -20.91 0.91
CA SER A 19 7.03 -22.07 0.71
C SER A 19 7.84 -23.34 0.50
N LYS A 20 7.32 -24.46 0.99
CA LYS A 20 7.95 -25.78 0.80
C LYS A 20 7.89 -26.28 -0.64
N ASP A 21 7.01 -25.72 -1.46
CA ASP A 21 6.75 -26.17 -2.82
C ASP A 21 7.46 -25.27 -3.86
N ASN A 22 8.44 -24.46 -3.44
CA ASN A 22 9.19 -23.51 -4.29
C ASN A 22 8.31 -22.49 -5.03
N GLU A 23 7.11 -22.22 -4.55
CA GLU A 23 6.29 -21.16 -5.09
C GLU A 23 6.90 -19.81 -4.72
N ILE A 24 7.13 -18.98 -5.73
CA ILE A 24 7.74 -17.66 -5.55
C ILE A 24 6.68 -16.71 -5.00
N THR A 25 6.94 -16.16 -3.82
CA THR A 25 6.16 -15.05 -3.25
C THR A 25 6.22 -13.85 -4.19
N ILE A 26 5.08 -13.21 -4.46
CA ILE A 26 5.05 -11.95 -5.22
C ILE A 26 5.91 -10.93 -4.47
N SER A 27 6.94 -10.40 -5.12
CA SER A 27 7.85 -9.44 -4.49
C SER A 27 7.24 -8.04 -4.39
N HIS A 28 7.82 -7.17 -3.56
CA HIS A 28 7.42 -5.75 -3.51
C HIS A 28 7.54 -5.05 -4.88
N PRO A 29 8.64 -5.22 -5.66
CA PRO A 29 8.70 -4.67 -7.01
C PRO A 29 7.57 -5.16 -7.92
N HIS A 30 7.29 -6.46 -7.96
CA HIS A 30 6.21 -7.00 -8.78
C HIS A 30 4.85 -6.41 -8.39
N PHE A 31 4.61 -6.19 -7.09
CA PHE A 31 3.38 -5.55 -6.63
C PHE A 31 3.28 -4.11 -7.14
N ILE A 32 4.33 -3.31 -6.98
CA ILE A 32 4.37 -1.91 -7.42
C ILE A 32 4.15 -1.83 -8.94
N GLU A 33 4.91 -2.62 -9.71
CA GLU A 33 4.85 -2.62 -11.16
C GLU A 33 3.49 -3.05 -11.70
N SER A 34 2.88 -4.09 -11.11
CA SER A 34 1.56 -4.55 -11.52
C SER A 34 0.49 -3.47 -11.33
N VAL A 35 0.53 -2.76 -10.20
CA VAL A 35 -0.44 -1.69 -9.90
C VAL A 35 -0.19 -0.47 -10.78
N TRP A 36 1.08 -0.11 -10.99
CA TRP A 36 1.45 1.02 -11.84
C TRP A 36 1.12 0.77 -13.31
N GLU A 37 1.39 -0.44 -13.82
CA GLU A 37 0.99 -0.84 -15.17
C GLU A 37 -0.53 -0.83 -15.35
N ALA A 38 -1.28 -1.36 -14.36
CA ALA A 38 -2.73 -1.32 -14.38
C ALA A 38 -3.27 0.12 -14.44
N ALA A 39 -2.68 1.05 -13.69
CA ALA A 39 -3.05 2.46 -13.75
C ALA A 39 -2.78 3.07 -15.11
N ASN A 40 -1.60 2.83 -15.70
CA ASN A 40 -1.27 3.31 -17.05
C ASN A 40 -2.23 2.78 -18.13
N ARG A 41 -2.74 1.56 -17.95
CA ARG A 41 -3.74 0.99 -18.88
C ARG A 41 -5.15 1.54 -18.71
N VAL A 42 -5.54 1.84 -17.48
CA VAL A 42 -6.87 2.43 -17.20
C VAL A 42 -6.91 3.91 -17.54
N PHE A 43 -5.80 4.60 -17.38
CA PHE A 43 -5.67 6.04 -17.63
C PHE A 43 -4.67 6.35 -18.75
N PRO A 44 -4.89 5.86 -19.99
CA PRO A 44 -3.88 5.89 -21.06
C PRO A 44 -3.58 7.30 -21.60
N SER A 45 -4.48 8.26 -21.36
CA SER A 45 -4.32 9.66 -21.77
C SER A 45 -3.75 10.56 -20.69
N GLU A 46 -3.51 10.00 -19.50
CA GLU A 46 -3.11 10.75 -18.32
C GLU A 46 -1.63 10.55 -18.02
N GLN A 47 -1.02 11.52 -17.38
CA GLN A 47 0.35 11.39 -16.88
C GLN A 47 0.31 10.68 -15.53
N VAL A 48 0.72 9.41 -15.51
CA VAL A 48 0.90 8.64 -14.28
C VAL A 48 2.33 8.84 -13.79
N GLU A 49 2.50 9.43 -12.60
CA GLU A 49 3.81 9.69 -12.02
C GLU A 49 4.51 8.40 -11.57
N THR A 50 5.81 8.49 -11.33
CA THR A 50 6.60 7.38 -10.79
C THR A 50 6.24 7.13 -9.33
N PRO A 51 6.18 5.87 -8.87
CA PRO A 51 5.85 5.54 -7.50
C PRO A 51 6.86 6.07 -6.47
N GLU A 52 6.37 6.77 -5.46
CA GLU A 52 7.09 7.06 -4.22
C GLU A 52 6.95 5.86 -3.29
N ILE A 53 8.08 5.29 -2.84
CA ILE A 53 8.11 4.03 -2.11
C ILE A 53 8.69 4.25 -0.73
N ARG A 54 7.99 3.78 0.30
CA ARG A 54 8.44 3.81 1.69
C ARG A 54 8.41 2.44 2.33
N VAL A 55 9.46 2.13 3.05
CA VAL A 55 9.67 0.80 3.66
C VAL A 55 9.91 0.89 5.16
N SER A 56 9.69 -0.22 5.84
CA SER A 56 9.96 -0.39 7.27
C SER A 56 11.45 -0.67 7.54
N HIS A 57 11.75 -1.33 8.63
CA HIS A 57 13.08 -1.80 8.95
C HIS A 57 13.52 -2.96 8.03
N ILE A 58 14.84 -3.07 7.86
CA ILE A 58 15.47 -4.13 7.08
C ILE A 58 15.43 -5.44 7.87
N ILE A 59 15.07 -6.52 7.17
CA ILE A 59 15.25 -7.89 7.65
C ILE A 59 16.37 -8.53 6.84
N LYS A 60 17.29 -9.18 7.54
CA LYS A 60 18.36 -9.97 6.93
C LYS A 60 17.83 -11.37 6.61
N GLY A 61 18.10 -11.85 5.43
CA GLY A 61 17.66 -13.14 4.94
C GLY A 61 18.75 -13.86 4.16
N ARG A 62 18.37 -14.95 3.54
CA ARG A 62 19.19 -15.74 2.62
C ARG A 62 18.58 -15.69 1.23
N THR A 63 19.40 -15.79 0.21
CA THR A 63 18.88 -16.02 -1.15
C THR A 63 18.17 -17.36 -1.23
N PRO A 64 17.26 -17.56 -2.19
CA PRO A 64 16.57 -18.83 -2.37
C PRO A 64 17.53 -20.03 -2.51
N GLU A 65 18.65 -19.85 -3.20
CA GLU A 65 19.67 -20.87 -3.46
C GLU A 65 20.41 -21.30 -2.17
N ALA A 66 20.48 -20.39 -1.19
CA ALA A 66 21.20 -20.60 0.06
C ALA A 66 20.31 -21.04 1.22
N ILE A 67 19.02 -21.30 0.99
CA ILE A 67 18.05 -21.58 2.05
C ILE A 67 18.43 -22.80 2.90
N HIS A 68 19.06 -23.79 2.27
CA HIS A 68 19.48 -25.04 2.93
C HIS A 68 20.93 -25.04 3.42
N LYS A 69 21.72 -23.98 3.13
CA LYS A 69 23.12 -23.90 3.58
C LYS A 69 23.20 -23.73 5.10
N PRO A 70 24.11 -24.45 5.79
CA PRO A 70 24.40 -24.17 7.19
C PRO A 70 24.90 -22.73 7.39
N VAL A 71 24.61 -22.13 8.54
CA VAL A 71 24.99 -20.73 8.83
C VAL A 71 26.48 -20.47 8.66
N ARG A 72 27.31 -21.44 9.07
CA ARG A 72 28.80 -21.38 9.01
C ARG A 72 29.32 -21.34 7.57
N ASP A 73 28.54 -21.85 6.62
CA ASP A 73 28.94 -22.04 5.21
C ASP A 73 28.33 -20.92 4.31
N LEU A 74 27.65 -19.93 4.89
CA LEU A 74 27.05 -18.81 4.15
C LEU A 74 28.13 -17.82 3.71
N LEU A 75 28.22 -17.60 2.41
CA LEU A 75 29.00 -16.54 1.77
C LEU A 75 28.23 -15.21 1.78
N GLU A 76 28.89 -14.11 1.47
CA GLU A 76 28.21 -12.79 1.38
C GLU A 76 27.15 -12.77 0.26
N GLU A 77 27.40 -13.47 -0.85
CA GLU A 77 26.46 -13.62 -1.97
C GLU A 77 25.21 -14.45 -1.62
N ASP A 78 25.26 -15.24 -0.56
CA ASP A 78 24.12 -16.01 -0.06
C ASP A 78 23.19 -15.18 0.83
N LYS A 79 23.63 -13.99 1.19
CA LYS A 79 22.89 -13.10 2.09
C LYS A 79 22.10 -12.07 1.30
N THR A 80 20.91 -11.78 1.76
CA THR A 80 20.07 -10.75 1.20
C THR A 80 19.40 -9.93 2.29
N ILE A 81 18.81 -8.84 1.90
CA ILE A 81 17.93 -8.05 2.74
C ILE A 81 16.53 -8.02 2.13
N TYR A 82 15.53 -7.83 2.97
CA TYR A 82 14.19 -7.48 2.50
C TYR A 82 13.49 -6.61 3.54
N TYR A 83 12.40 -6.00 3.15
CA TYR A 83 11.58 -5.14 4.01
C TYR A 83 10.29 -5.86 4.36
N GLU A 84 9.99 -5.95 5.65
CA GLU A 84 8.76 -6.59 6.14
C GLU A 84 7.50 -5.90 5.66
N ARG A 85 7.54 -4.55 5.63
CA ARG A 85 6.40 -3.71 5.23
C ARG A 85 6.84 -2.70 4.19
N MET A 86 5.98 -2.52 3.22
CA MET A 86 6.18 -1.55 2.15
C MET A 86 4.85 -0.85 1.87
N MET A 87 4.95 0.44 1.61
CA MET A 87 3.88 1.28 1.09
C MET A 87 4.42 2.04 -0.11
N PHE A 88 3.60 2.21 -1.13
CA PHE A 88 3.90 3.09 -2.24
C PHE A 88 2.66 3.90 -2.61
N CYS A 89 2.86 5.05 -3.24
CA CYS A 89 1.81 5.76 -3.94
C CYS A 89 2.40 6.53 -5.14
N PHE A 90 1.53 6.83 -6.08
CA PHE A 90 1.81 7.70 -7.21
C PHE A 90 0.57 8.54 -7.53
N GLU A 91 0.79 9.68 -8.13
CA GLU A 91 -0.25 10.64 -8.47
C GLU A 91 -0.54 10.63 -9.97
N ILE A 92 -1.76 11.03 -10.31
CA ILE A 92 -2.19 11.34 -11.66
C ILE A 92 -2.59 12.83 -11.63
N PRO A 93 -1.63 13.76 -11.75
CA PRO A 93 -1.85 15.18 -11.49
C PRO A 93 -2.76 15.85 -12.52
N THR A 94 -3.03 15.20 -13.63
CA THR A 94 -3.99 15.64 -14.64
C THR A 94 -5.45 15.42 -14.22
N ILE A 95 -5.69 14.53 -13.25
CA ILE A 95 -6.99 14.31 -12.63
C ILE A 95 -6.96 14.89 -11.22
N TYR A 96 -7.55 16.07 -11.06
CA TYR A 96 -7.56 16.80 -9.80
C TYR A 96 -8.85 17.53 -9.54
N GLU A 97 -9.05 17.95 -8.30
CA GLU A 97 -10.12 18.83 -7.88
C GLU A 97 -9.59 19.85 -6.88
N ASP A 98 -10.10 21.07 -6.94
CA ASP A 98 -9.79 22.12 -5.97
C ASP A 98 -10.91 22.22 -4.93
N ILE A 99 -10.60 21.78 -3.70
CA ILE A 99 -11.54 21.84 -2.59
C ILE A 99 -11.02 22.82 -1.55
N MET A 100 -11.75 23.91 -1.32
CA MET A 100 -11.39 24.95 -0.34
C MET A 100 -9.97 25.51 -0.53
N GLY A 101 -9.54 25.70 -1.78
CA GLY A 101 -8.21 26.21 -2.12
C GLY A 101 -7.08 25.18 -2.01
N ASN A 102 -7.41 23.91 -1.75
CA ASN A 102 -6.45 22.82 -1.77
C ASN A 102 -6.64 21.97 -3.02
N ARG A 103 -5.60 21.87 -3.82
CA ARG A 103 -5.57 20.95 -4.95
C ARG A 103 -5.38 19.52 -4.46
N LEU A 104 -6.30 18.64 -4.85
CA LEU A 104 -6.31 17.23 -4.54
C LEU A 104 -6.09 16.44 -5.82
N ASN A 105 -4.95 15.78 -5.96
CA ASN A 105 -4.65 14.95 -7.12
C ASN A 105 -5.17 13.53 -6.90
N LEU A 106 -5.68 12.91 -7.97
CA LEU A 106 -6.01 11.50 -7.94
C LEU A 106 -4.74 10.71 -7.62
N THR A 107 -4.83 9.85 -6.62
CA THR A 107 -3.69 9.11 -6.09
C THR A 107 -4.04 7.65 -5.98
N ILE A 108 -3.14 6.80 -6.46
CA ILE A 108 -3.21 5.35 -6.35
C ILE A 108 -2.03 4.90 -5.51
N GLY A 109 -2.25 3.87 -4.70
CA GLY A 109 -1.17 3.29 -3.93
C GLY A 109 -1.51 1.92 -3.38
N GLY A 110 -0.52 1.34 -2.70
CA GLY A 110 -0.66 0.04 -2.09
C GLY A 110 0.17 -0.13 -0.84
N VAL A 111 -0.28 -1.06 -0.01
CA VAL A 111 0.41 -1.45 1.21
C VAL A 111 0.50 -2.95 1.28
N ARG A 112 1.67 -3.45 1.63
CA ARG A 112 1.90 -4.86 1.89
C ARG A 112 2.75 -5.06 3.14
N ALA A 113 2.43 -6.12 3.87
CA ALA A 113 3.20 -6.54 5.03
C ALA A 113 3.31 -8.06 5.05
N TYR A 114 4.52 -8.58 4.89
CA TYR A 114 4.77 -10.02 4.88
C TYR A 114 4.39 -10.70 6.20
N ASN A 115 4.48 -10.01 7.33
CA ASN A 115 4.11 -10.57 8.64
C ASN A 115 2.59 -10.80 8.82
N HIS A 116 1.76 -10.29 7.91
CA HIS A 116 0.33 -10.56 7.89
C HIS A 116 -0.05 -11.75 7.01
N GLU A 117 0.93 -12.37 6.39
CA GLU A 117 0.77 -13.51 5.50
C GLU A 117 1.28 -14.78 6.17
N ASN A 118 0.63 -15.89 5.92
CA ASN A 118 1.17 -17.17 6.33
C ASN A 118 2.14 -17.68 5.24
N LEU A 119 3.35 -17.15 5.25
CA LEU A 119 4.39 -17.44 4.26
C LEU A 119 4.86 -18.90 4.25
N TYR A 120 4.46 -19.69 5.26
CA TYR A 120 4.78 -21.11 5.38
C TYR A 120 3.63 -22.02 4.97
N SER A 121 2.51 -21.45 4.56
CA SER A 121 1.33 -22.20 4.13
C SER A 121 1.50 -22.65 2.68
N LYS A 122 1.31 -23.95 2.45
CA LYS A 122 1.17 -24.48 1.10
C LYS A 122 -0.07 -23.85 0.46
N LYS A 123 0.05 -23.06 -0.59
CA LYS A 123 -1.06 -22.51 -1.40
C LYS A 123 -1.98 -21.54 -0.64
N GLY A 124 -1.45 -20.57 0.03
CA GLY A 124 -2.23 -19.44 0.54
C GLY A 124 -2.26 -18.29 -0.47
N ALA A 125 -3.45 -17.75 -0.77
CA ALA A 125 -3.53 -16.49 -1.52
C ALA A 125 -2.82 -15.38 -0.74
N GLU A 126 -1.97 -14.63 -1.43
CA GLU A 126 -1.27 -13.49 -0.85
C GLU A 126 -2.19 -12.28 -0.71
N LYS A 127 -1.97 -11.48 0.33
CA LYS A 127 -2.85 -10.35 0.68
C LYS A 127 -2.20 -9.03 0.31
N PHE A 128 -2.93 -8.23 -0.46
CA PHE A 128 -2.53 -6.89 -0.87
C PHE A 128 -3.62 -5.89 -0.51
N LYS A 129 -3.20 -4.69 -0.16
CA LYS A 129 -4.11 -3.55 -0.02
C LYS A 129 -3.79 -2.56 -1.12
N ILE A 130 -4.77 -2.26 -1.96
CA ILE A 130 -4.69 -1.23 -2.98
C ILE A 130 -5.76 -0.19 -2.66
N PHE A 131 -5.41 1.06 -2.84
CA PHE A 131 -6.33 2.17 -2.69
C PHE A 131 -6.24 3.11 -3.88
N ILE A 132 -7.35 3.75 -4.17
CA ILE A 132 -7.47 4.85 -5.11
C ILE A 132 -8.32 5.93 -4.46
N GLY A 133 -7.91 7.18 -4.57
CA GLY A 133 -8.57 8.29 -3.93
C GLY A 133 -7.84 9.60 -4.19
N PHE A 134 -8.09 10.62 -3.39
CA PHE A 134 -7.48 11.93 -3.53
C PHE A 134 -6.53 12.21 -2.37
N LYS A 135 -5.31 12.66 -2.68
CA LYS A 135 -4.29 13.01 -1.70
C LYS A 135 -4.37 14.48 -1.35
N ASN A 136 -4.46 14.76 -0.06
CA ASN A 136 -4.32 16.12 0.44
C ASN A 136 -2.85 16.38 0.80
N MET A 137 -2.26 17.43 0.22
CA MET A 137 -0.85 17.79 0.38
C MET A 137 -0.49 18.39 1.74
N VAL A 138 -1.44 18.50 2.66
CA VAL A 138 -1.21 19.13 3.98
C VAL A 138 -0.30 18.28 4.88
N CYS A 139 -0.11 17.00 4.57
CA CYS A 139 0.71 16.10 5.39
C CYS A 139 1.96 15.64 4.63
N CYS A 140 3.14 15.92 5.19
CA CYS A 140 4.44 15.46 4.65
C CYS A 140 4.64 13.94 4.74
N ASN A 141 3.83 13.24 5.51
CA ASN A 141 3.77 11.79 5.47
C ASN A 141 2.79 11.38 4.36
N MET A 142 3.05 10.28 3.66
CA MET A 142 2.18 9.72 2.62
C MET A 142 0.76 9.40 3.16
N CYS A 143 0.14 10.40 3.80
CA CYS A 143 -1.22 10.33 4.28
C CYS A 143 -2.16 10.53 3.10
N VAL A 144 -2.46 9.46 2.41
CA VAL A 144 -3.55 9.47 1.45
C VAL A 144 -4.85 9.48 2.25
N SER A 145 -5.72 10.43 1.95
CA SER A 145 -7.08 10.36 2.46
C SER A 145 -7.68 9.05 1.98
N THR A 146 -7.99 8.16 2.92
CA THR A 146 -8.60 6.86 2.61
C THR A 146 -10.11 6.95 2.43
N ASP A 147 -10.63 8.16 2.25
CA ASP A 147 -12.05 8.39 1.97
C ASP A 147 -12.41 7.91 0.55
N GLY A 148 -11.39 7.57 -0.25
CA GLY A 148 -11.54 6.92 -1.54
C GLY A 148 -11.82 5.43 -1.45
N PHE A 149 -11.93 4.82 -2.60
CA PHE A 149 -12.13 3.37 -2.71
C PHE A 149 -10.90 2.61 -2.20
N LYS A 150 -11.14 1.61 -1.37
CA LYS A 150 -10.11 0.77 -0.78
C LYS A 150 -10.54 -0.69 -0.89
N SER A 151 -9.62 -1.56 -1.30
CA SER A 151 -9.88 -3.00 -1.36
C SER A 151 -8.73 -3.79 -0.75
N GLU A 152 -9.07 -4.93 -0.17
CA GLU A 152 -8.12 -5.96 0.22
C GLU A 152 -8.20 -7.08 -0.81
N LEU A 153 -7.10 -7.30 -1.52
CA LEU A 153 -7.02 -8.31 -2.56
C LEU A 153 -6.36 -9.58 -2.03
N LYS A 154 -6.90 -10.71 -2.46
CA LYS A 154 -6.29 -12.02 -2.23
C LYS A 154 -6.03 -12.64 -3.59
N VAL A 155 -4.78 -12.82 -3.95
CA VAL A 155 -4.37 -13.32 -5.27
C VAL A 155 -3.32 -14.41 -5.14
N MET A 156 -3.24 -15.26 -6.15
CA MET A 156 -2.30 -16.38 -6.19
C MET A 156 -1.02 -16.04 -6.98
N ASP A 157 -1.12 -15.09 -7.90
CA ASP A 157 -0.02 -14.72 -8.81
C ASP A 157 -0.09 -13.26 -9.23
N VAL A 158 0.95 -12.81 -9.93
CA VAL A 158 1.11 -11.43 -10.42
C VAL A 158 0.03 -11.06 -11.43
N HIS A 159 -0.41 -12.00 -12.27
CA HIS A 159 -1.45 -11.75 -13.28
C HIS A 159 -2.82 -11.51 -12.62
N GLY A 160 -3.16 -12.32 -11.61
CA GLY A 160 -4.36 -12.10 -10.81
C GLY A 160 -4.33 -10.75 -10.09
N LEU A 161 -3.17 -10.34 -9.58
CA LEU A 161 -2.98 -9.04 -8.95
C LEU A 161 -3.22 -7.90 -9.94
N PHE A 162 -2.64 -7.97 -11.14
CA PHE A 162 -2.82 -6.98 -12.19
C PHE A 162 -4.29 -6.85 -12.60
N ASN A 163 -4.98 -7.97 -12.85
CA ASN A 163 -6.39 -7.96 -13.24
C ASN A 163 -7.29 -7.38 -12.14
N ALA A 164 -7.02 -7.73 -10.90
CA ALA A 164 -7.77 -7.19 -9.77
C ALA A 164 -7.54 -5.67 -9.59
N ALA A 165 -6.33 -5.18 -9.83
CA ALA A 165 -6.04 -3.74 -9.83
C ALA A 165 -6.77 -3.03 -10.98
N MET A 166 -6.75 -3.60 -12.19
CA MET A 166 -7.47 -3.09 -13.35
C MET A 166 -8.97 -2.93 -13.04
N GLN A 167 -9.59 -3.98 -12.52
CA GLN A 167 -11.00 -3.96 -12.16
C GLN A 167 -11.30 -2.89 -11.13
N LEU A 168 -10.48 -2.81 -10.08
CA LEU A 168 -10.62 -1.82 -9.01
C LEU A 168 -10.63 -0.39 -9.56
N PHE A 169 -9.71 -0.07 -10.46
CA PHE A 169 -9.60 1.28 -11.02
C PHE A 169 -10.73 1.61 -12.01
N GLN A 170 -11.21 0.63 -12.77
CA GLN A 170 -12.34 0.79 -13.66
C GLN A 170 -13.67 1.00 -12.91
N GLU A 171 -13.82 0.36 -11.75
CA GLU A 171 -15.02 0.49 -10.92
C GLU A 171 -15.02 1.77 -10.06
N TYR A 172 -13.86 2.43 -9.90
CA TYR A 172 -13.76 3.64 -9.09
C TYR A 172 -14.49 4.82 -9.72
N ASN A 173 -15.38 5.43 -8.97
CA ASN A 173 -16.13 6.60 -9.39
C ASN A 173 -15.63 7.88 -8.68
N ALA A 174 -14.68 8.55 -9.32
CA ALA A 174 -14.07 9.78 -8.82
C ALA A 174 -15.11 10.89 -8.58
N ALA A 175 -16.08 11.06 -9.48
CA ALA A 175 -17.11 12.09 -9.34
C ALA A 175 -17.99 11.88 -8.11
N LYS A 176 -18.37 10.63 -7.83
CA LYS A 176 -19.12 10.28 -6.62
C LYS A 176 -18.32 10.55 -5.35
N HIS A 177 -17.03 10.20 -5.37
CA HIS A 177 -16.13 10.45 -4.24
C HIS A 177 -16.00 11.96 -3.97
N LEU A 178 -15.75 12.76 -5.02
CA LEU A 178 -15.64 14.21 -4.92
C LEU A 178 -16.94 14.86 -4.44
N TYR A 179 -18.08 14.36 -4.87
CA TYR A 179 -19.38 14.83 -4.37
C TYR A 179 -19.49 14.66 -2.85
N TYR A 180 -19.09 13.50 -2.32
CA TYR A 180 -19.09 13.29 -0.87
C TYR A 180 -18.07 14.17 -0.15
N MET A 181 -16.88 14.34 -0.71
CA MET A 181 -15.88 15.27 -0.13
C MET A 181 -16.39 16.71 -0.12
N GLY A 182 -17.07 17.14 -1.18
CA GLY A 182 -17.70 18.46 -1.28
C GLY A 182 -18.77 18.69 -0.22
N ALA A 183 -19.49 17.65 0.21
CA ALA A 183 -20.51 17.75 1.26
C ALA A 183 -19.94 18.14 2.63
N PHE A 184 -18.64 17.93 2.88
CA PHE A 184 -17.99 18.37 4.12
C PHE A 184 -17.64 19.87 4.11
N LYS A 185 -17.77 20.55 2.98
CA LYS A 185 -17.38 21.94 2.81
C LYS A 185 -18.10 22.89 3.78
N ASP A 186 -19.33 22.57 4.12
CA ASP A 186 -20.17 23.36 5.03
C ASP A 186 -20.18 22.81 6.46
N SER A 187 -19.37 21.79 6.72
CA SER A 187 -19.28 21.14 8.02
C SER A 187 -18.01 21.59 8.75
N TYR A 188 -18.17 22.13 9.95
CA TYR A 188 -17.04 22.52 10.80
C TYR A 188 -17.26 22.10 12.24
N MET A 189 -16.18 21.95 12.95
CA MET A 189 -16.17 21.76 14.41
C MET A 189 -15.59 23.00 15.07
N THR A 190 -16.19 23.43 16.18
CA THR A 190 -15.54 24.41 17.07
C THR A 190 -14.32 23.76 17.74
N GLU A 191 -13.38 24.55 18.25
CA GLU A 191 -12.23 24.04 18.99
C GLU A 191 -12.65 23.15 20.17
N HIS A 192 -13.72 23.52 20.87
CA HIS A 192 -14.27 22.74 21.98
C HIS A 192 -14.78 21.37 21.52
N GLN A 193 -15.54 21.33 20.43
CA GLN A 193 -16.03 20.06 19.85
C GLN A 193 -14.89 19.19 19.35
N PHE A 194 -13.85 19.78 18.76
CA PHE A 194 -12.68 19.06 18.31
C PHE A 194 -11.88 18.47 19.48
N ALA A 195 -11.69 19.26 20.57
CA ALA A 195 -11.04 18.78 21.78
C ALA A 195 -11.82 17.61 22.42
N GLN A 196 -13.15 17.70 22.47
CA GLN A 196 -14.00 16.61 22.94
C GLN A 196 -13.89 15.36 22.07
N PHE A 197 -13.88 15.54 20.75
CA PHE A 197 -13.71 14.44 19.79
C PHE A 197 -12.37 13.73 20.00
N LEU A 198 -11.26 14.48 20.08
CA LEU A 198 -9.94 13.91 20.37
C LEU A 198 -9.89 13.19 21.72
N GLY A 199 -10.52 13.77 22.74
CA GLY A 199 -10.64 13.14 24.06
C GLY A 199 -11.38 11.79 23.99
N LYS A 200 -12.50 11.72 23.27
CA LYS A 200 -13.25 10.48 23.06
C LYS A 200 -12.44 9.46 22.27
N CYS A 201 -11.74 9.86 21.20
CA CYS A 201 -10.87 8.98 20.44
C CYS A 201 -9.75 8.38 21.29
N ARG A 202 -9.16 9.16 22.18
CA ARG A 202 -8.13 8.67 23.12
C ARG A 202 -8.70 7.70 24.16
N LEU A 203 -9.87 7.99 24.71
CA LEU A 203 -10.52 7.15 25.69
C LEU A 203 -11.00 5.82 25.09
N TYR A 204 -11.36 5.80 23.80
CA TYR A 204 -11.87 4.62 23.10
C TYR A 204 -10.92 3.41 23.21
N GLN A 205 -9.61 3.63 23.18
CA GLN A 205 -8.63 2.54 23.30
C GLN A 205 -8.67 1.84 24.67
N TYR A 206 -9.11 2.53 25.70
CA TYR A 206 -9.20 2.02 27.10
C TYR A 206 -10.58 1.45 27.43
N LEU A 207 -11.55 1.56 26.54
CA LEU A 207 -12.87 0.98 26.78
C LEU A 207 -12.80 -0.55 26.78
N PRO A 208 -13.64 -1.22 27.60
CA PRO A 208 -13.86 -2.66 27.52
C PRO A 208 -14.28 -3.07 26.10
N VAL A 209 -13.95 -4.31 25.72
CA VAL A 209 -14.22 -4.80 24.36
C VAL A 209 -15.71 -4.74 24.00
N GLU A 210 -16.57 -4.98 25.00
CA GLU A 210 -18.04 -4.95 24.85
C GLU A 210 -18.57 -3.52 24.54
N GLN A 211 -17.83 -2.49 24.91
CA GLN A 211 -18.20 -1.08 24.68
C GLN A 211 -17.57 -0.50 23.42
N LYS A 212 -16.67 -1.24 22.78
CA LYS A 212 -16.08 -0.84 21.50
C LYS A 212 -17.02 -1.27 20.39
N THR A 213 -17.65 -0.32 19.76
CA THR A 213 -18.40 -0.57 18.51
C THR A 213 -17.45 -1.06 17.43
N LYS A 214 -17.87 -2.08 16.70
CA LYS A 214 -17.14 -2.62 15.55
C LYS A 214 -17.23 -1.67 14.35
#